data_428c1ed7472618aceea5937495a93564
#
_entry.id   428c1ed7472618aceea5937495a93564
#
_cell.length_a   1.000
_cell.length_b   1.000
_cell.length_c   1.000
_cell.angle_alpha   90.00
_cell.angle_beta   90.00
_cell.angle_gamma   90.00
#
_symmetry.space_group_name_H-M   'P 1'
#
loop_
_entity.id
_entity.type
_entity.pdbx_description
1 polymer ?
#
loop_
_entity_poly.entity_id
_entity_poly.type
_entity_poly.pdbx_seq_one_letter_code
_entity_poly.pdbx_strand_id
1 'polypeptide(L)'
;MALSDRILGKKNVNGGPHIEAVAPALALTGGEIRITGSRLRPQDLRRPRVQFGDVEGAVVVSSDAFLVARVPEGATSGPVVVATNGQVSNSHPVQVAVPIAENLHPVTNPALDPEGNIYVTFSGSRGQKVPVAIFKIDTNYGVKPFVAEMMNPTSIAFDREGQMYVSSRYDGAVYRVAPNGTMTTYAEGMGVATGIAFDREQNLYVGDRSGTVFKIARDQQVFVFATLEPSVSAYHLAFSPSGDLYVTGPTTSSFDSVHKIDPHGTVTTFFRGLGRPQGLAFDVAGNLYIAASLSGKRGIVKLTPDGKANLEVAGQGLVGLAFAPGRSVILATTNAVHHLSWNIQGLPLLPE
;
A
#
# COMPACT_ATOMS: atom_id res chain seq x y z
N MET A 1 35.74 3.78 -15.01
CA MET A 1 36.03 3.69 -13.56
C MET A 1 35.02 4.57 -12.87
N ALA A 2 33.95 3.95 -12.33
CA ALA A 2 32.84 4.68 -11.73
C ALA A 2 33.25 5.38 -10.44
N LEU A 3 32.59 6.50 -10.12
CA LEU A 3 32.81 7.27 -8.88
C LEU A 3 32.65 6.38 -7.62
N SER A 4 31.89 5.27 -7.72
CA SER A 4 31.64 4.29 -6.65
C SER A 4 32.91 3.69 -6.06
N ASP A 5 33.90 3.34 -6.89
CA ASP A 5 35.15 2.72 -6.40
C ASP A 5 36.05 3.67 -5.61
N ARG A 6 35.86 4.98 -5.77
CA ARG A 6 36.58 6.00 -4.99
C ARG A 6 35.95 6.32 -3.64
N ILE A 7 34.64 6.06 -3.48
CA ILE A 7 33.88 6.42 -2.27
C ILE A 7 33.91 5.30 -1.23
N LEU A 8 33.86 4.03 -1.66
CA LEU A 8 33.85 2.85 -0.75
C LEU A 8 35.19 2.53 -0.10
N GLY A 9 36.30 3.10 -0.53
CA GLY A 9 37.66 2.78 -0.07
C GLY A 9 38.23 3.60 1.10
N LYS A 10 37.55 4.65 1.59
CA LYS A 10 38.05 5.44 2.73
C LYS A 10 37.45 4.97 4.04
N LYS A 11 38.21 4.20 4.82
CA LYS A 11 37.91 3.84 6.22
C LYS A 11 37.61 5.12 7.03
N ASN A 12 36.54 5.05 7.85
CA ASN A 12 36.21 6.05 8.86
C ASN A 12 37.46 6.39 9.71
N VAL A 13 38.07 7.54 9.45
CA VAL A 13 39.07 8.13 10.33
C VAL A 13 38.25 8.89 11.40
N ASN A 14 38.62 8.76 12.67
CA ASN A 14 37.99 9.40 13.81
C ASN A 14 37.64 10.87 13.48
N GLY A 15 36.30 11.15 13.30
CA GLY A 15 35.81 12.50 13.03
C GLY A 15 34.83 12.69 11.88
N GLY A 16 34.57 11.68 11.01
CA GLY A 16 33.61 11.75 9.89
C GLY A 16 32.12 11.59 10.29
N PRO A 17 31.19 11.80 9.33
CA PRO A 17 29.76 11.54 9.54
C PRO A 17 29.52 10.07 9.86
N HIS A 18 28.55 9.80 10.72
CA HIS A 18 28.17 8.44 11.12
C HIS A 18 26.67 8.27 11.11
N ILE A 19 26.18 7.23 10.42
CA ILE A 19 24.78 6.83 10.40
C ILE A 19 24.54 5.80 11.51
N GLU A 20 23.58 6.08 12.38
CA GLU A 20 23.11 5.17 13.43
C GLU A 20 21.90 4.35 12.96
N ALA A 21 20.96 5.02 12.27
CA ALA A 21 19.76 4.36 11.75
C ALA A 21 19.16 5.09 10.54
N VAL A 22 18.41 4.34 9.74
CA VAL A 22 17.56 4.86 8.64
C VAL A 22 16.14 4.35 8.86
N ALA A 23 15.16 5.26 8.86
CA ALA A 23 13.77 4.94 9.08
C ALA A 23 12.81 5.80 8.23
N PRO A 24 11.89 5.18 7.48
CA PRO A 24 11.87 3.74 7.20
C PRO A 24 13.03 3.32 6.29
N ALA A 25 13.45 2.05 6.39
CA ALA A 25 14.48 1.48 5.51
C ALA A 25 13.90 0.91 4.20
N LEU A 26 12.61 1.08 3.99
CA LEU A 26 11.87 0.65 2.79
C LEU A 26 11.22 1.88 2.17
N ALA A 27 11.34 2.06 0.87
CA ALA A 27 10.77 3.23 0.23
C ALA A 27 10.41 2.99 -1.25
N LEU A 28 9.50 3.81 -1.75
CA LEU A 28 9.35 4.08 -3.17
C LEU A 28 10.22 5.27 -3.57
N THR A 29 10.52 5.40 -4.83
CA THR A 29 11.05 6.63 -5.42
C THR A 29 10.15 7.81 -5.03
N GLY A 30 10.76 8.93 -4.65
CA GLY A 30 10.06 10.11 -4.12
C GLY A 30 9.69 10.03 -2.63
N GLY A 31 9.83 8.86 -2.00
CA GLY A 31 9.61 8.67 -0.57
C GLY A 31 10.69 9.38 0.27
N GLU A 32 10.34 9.82 1.48
CA GLU A 32 11.25 10.50 2.37
C GLU A 32 11.67 9.59 3.52
N ILE A 33 12.98 9.36 3.65
CA ILE A 33 13.59 8.60 4.73
C ILE A 33 14.30 9.54 5.70
N ARG A 34 14.29 9.18 6.99
CA ARG A 34 15.04 9.87 8.03
C ARG A 34 16.30 9.08 8.34
N ILE A 35 17.45 9.74 8.23
CA ILE A 35 18.77 9.22 8.59
C ILE A 35 19.15 9.88 9.91
N THR A 36 19.35 9.09 10.96
CA THR A 36 19.82 9.58 12.27
C THR A 36 21.28 9.20 12.46
N GLY A 37 22.01 10.03 13.19
CA GLY A 37 23.42 9.78 13.43
C GLY A 37 24.13 10.98 14.05
N SER A 38 25.41 11.11 13.77
CA SER A 38 26.24 12.21 14.29
C SER A 38 27.08 12.83 13.17
N ARG A 39 27.37 14.12 13.29
CA ARG A 39 28.18 14.90 12.33
C ARG A 39 27.63 14.83 10.90
N LEU A 40 26.31 14.79 10.77
CA LEU A 40 25.63 14.68 9.49
C LEU A 40 25.53 16.02 8.76
N ARG A 41 25.81 17.14 9.43
CA ARG A 41 25.80 18.48 8.83
C ARG A 41 27.26 18.97 8.59
N PRO A 42 27.55 19.52 7.42
CA PRO A 42 28.83 20.22 7.20
C PRO A 42 28.98 21.40 8.15
N GLN A 43 30.24 21.72 8.55
CA GLN A 43 30.54 22.89 9.39
C GLN A 43 30.43 24.19 8.60
N ASP A 44 30.58 24.13 7.27
CA ASP A 44 30.38 25.23 6.34
C ASP A 44 28.92 25.31 5.85
N LEU A 45 28.60 26.32 5.04
CA LEU A 45 27.24 26.51 4.50
C LEU A 45 26.85 25.53 3.38
N ARG A 46 27.70 24.55 3.06
CA ARG A 46 27.37 23.52 2.08
C ARG A 46 26.31 22.57 2.62
N ARG A 47 25.56 21.96 1.71
CA ARG A 47 24.60 20.91 2.07
C ARG A 47 25.30 19.56 2.16
N PRO A 48 24.92 18.69 3.10
CA PRO A 48 25.35 17.30 3.08
C PRO A 48 24.81 16.63 1.81
N ARG A 49 25.53 15.64 1.31
CA ARG A 49 25.11 14.83 0.17
C ARG A 49 24.70 13.46 0.68
N VAL A 50 23.56 12.97 0.22
CA VAL A 50 23.05 11.63 0.52
C VAL A 50 23.05 10.82 -0.77
N GLN A 51 23.70 9.68 -0.77
CA GLN A 51 23.77 8.81 -1.95
C GLN A 51 23.06 7.48 -1.69
N PHE A 52 22.25 7.08 -2.66
CA PHE A 52 21.57 5.80 -2.75
C PHE A 52 22.28 4.98 -3.83
N GLY A 53 23.28 4.18 -3.43
CA GLY A 53 24.22 3.62 -4.40
C GLY A 53 24.94 4.73 -5.18
N ASP A 54 24.77 4.75 -6.51
CA ASP A 54 25.38 5.74 -7.39
C ASP A 54 24.53 7.00 -7.62
N VAL A 55 23.31 7.07 -7.10
CA VAL A 55 22.38 8.18 -7.35
C VAL A 55 22.27 9.10 -6.13
N GLU A 56 22.40 10.41 -6.35
CA GLU A 56 22.31 11.42 -5.29
C GLU A 56 20.84 11.76 -4.98
N GLY A 57 20.43 11.62 -3.70
CA GLY A 57 19.12 12.00 -3.20
C GLY A 57 19.07 13.44 -2.70
N ALA A 58 17.92 14.09 -2.88
CA ALA A 58 17.68 15.43 -2.39
C ALA A 58 17.55 15.46 -0.86
N VAL A 59 18.34 16.30 -0.19
CA VAL A 59 18.24 16.55 1.25
C VAL A 59 17.15 17.60 1.49
N VAL A 60 16.10 17.22 2.19
CA VAL A 60 14.94 18.07 2.53
C VAL A 60 15.17 18.81 3.84
N VAL A 61 15.69 18.10 4.85
CA VAL A 61 16.02 18.66 6.17
C VAL A 61 17.42 18.22 6.55
N SER A 62 18.19 19.12 7.17
CA SER A 62 19.57 18.85 7.62
C SER A 62 19.82 19.39 9.01
N SER A 63 20.29 18.52 9.89
CA SER A 63 20.83 18.84 11.21
C SER A 63 22.08 17.99 11.48
N ASP A 64 22.78 18.25 12.58
CA ASP A 64 23.94 17.43 12.96
C ASP A 64 23.56 16.01 13.36
N ALA A 65 22.37 15.83 13.96
CA ALA A 65 21.89 14.57 14.49
C ALA A 65 20.96 13.81 13.53
N PHE A 66 20.41 14.45 12.50
CA PHE A 66 19.56 13.79 11.52
C PHE A 66 19.46 14.53 10.20
N LEU A 67 19.16 13.77 9.15
CA LEU A 67 18.77 14.26 7.82
C LEU A 67 17.42 13.65 7.43
N VAL A 68 16.68 14.39 6.61
CA VAL A 68 15.57 13.81 5.82
C VAL A 68 15.99 13.89 4.37
N ALA A 69 16.05 12.74 3.71
CA ALA A 69 16.42 12.63 2.31
C ALA A 69 15.29 11.99 1.51
N ARG A 70 15.10 12.49 0.29
CA ARG A 70 14.15 11.92 -0.66
C ARG A 70 14.86 10.90 -1.53
N VAL A 71 14.28 9.71 -1.65
CA VAL A 71 14.76 8.65 -2.53
C VAL A 71 14.69 9.15 -3.98
N PRO A 72 15.80 9.21 -4.71
CA PRO A 72 15.82 9.78 -6.05
C PRO A 72 15.26 8.81 -7.09
N GLU A 73 14.85 9.34 -8.24
CA GLU A 73 14.56 8.53 -9.41
C GLU A 73 15.81 7.77 -9.88
N GLY A 74 15.64 6.51 -10.28
CA GLY A 74 16.75 5.63 -10.65
C GLY A 74 17.48 4.99 -9.48
N ALA A 75 17.10 5.29 -8.22
CA ALA A 75 17.64 4.57 -7.07
C ALA A 75 17.20 3.10 -7.07
N THR A 76 18.14 2.23 -6.71
CA THR A 76 17.89 0.80 -6.51
C THR A 76 18.17 0.42 -5.05
N SER A 77 17.67 -0.75 -4.63
CA SER A 77 17.97 -1.29 -3.30
C SER A 77 19.47 -1.42 -3.10
N GLY A 78 19.98 -0.92 -1.97
CA GLY A 78 21.40 -0.94 -1.72
C GLY A 78 21.83 -0.03 -0.55
N PRO A 79 23.13 0.27 -0.46
CA PRO A 79 23.66 1.10 0.61
C PRO A 79 23.29 2.58 0.43
N VAL A 80 22.95 3.23 1.54
CA VAL A 80 22.86 4.67 1.66
C VAL A 80 24.05 5.18 2.46
N VAL A 81 24.67 6.26 2.01
CA VAL A 81 25.78 6.94 2.69
C VAL A 81 25.54 8.45 2.72
N VAL A 82 26.15 9.11 3.71
CA VAL A 82 26.15 10.57 3.85
C VAL A 82 27.57 11.07 3.66
N ALA A 83 27.75 12.08 2.83
CA ALA A 83 29.03 12.74 2.63
C ALA A 83 28.98 14.19 3.15
N THR A 84 29.90 14.53 4.04
CA THR A 84 30.12 15.88 4.60
C THR A 84 31.59 16.21 4.64
N ASN A 85 31.97 17.45 4.36
CA ASN A 85 33.36 17.94 4.46
C ASN A 85 34.43 17.03 3.77
N GLY A 86 34.03 16.37 2.66
CA GLY A 86 34.92 15.44 1.94
C GLY A 86 35.07 14.05 2.59
N GLN A 87 34.37 13.78 3.67
CA GLN A 87 34.33 12.48 4.35
C GLN A 87 32.99 11.77 4.10
N VAL A 88 33.00 10.45 4.10
CA VAL A 88 31.83 9.60 3.86
C VAL A 88 31.53 8.77 5.11
N SER A 89 30.25 8.61 5.43
CA SER A 89 29.80 7.80 6.56
C SER A 89 29.99 6.29 6.34
N ASN A 90 29.71 5.52 7.37
CA ASN A 90 29.34 4.11 7.21
C ASN A 90 28.10 4.02 6.32
N SER A 91 27.88 2.85 5.70
CA SER A 91 26.71 2.57 4.88
C SER A 91 25.57 1.97 5.71
N HIS A 92 24.32 2.20 5.27
CA HIS A 92 23.12 1.60 5.82
C HIS A 92 22.24 1.08 4.68
N PRO A 93 21.70 -0.16 4.75
CA PRO A 93 20.88 -0.71 3.66
C PRO A 93 19.51 -0.03 3.59
N VAL A 94 19.05 0.25 2.37
CA VAL A 94 17.67 0.68 2.07
C VAL A 94 17.13 -0.17 0.93
N GLN A 95 15.91 -0.63 1.06
CA GLN A 95 15.17 -1.31 0.00
C GLN A 95 14.33 -0.30 -0.78
N VAL A 96 14.43 -0.32 -2.09
CA VAL A 96 13.65 0.55 -2.97
C VAL A 96 12.70 -0.33 -3.80
N ALA A 97 11.42 0.04 -3.81
CA ALA A 97 10.41 -0.66 -4.60
C ALA A 97 10.66 -0.46 -6.10
N VAL A 98 10.51 -1.52 -6.86
CA VAL A 98 10.71 -1.53 -8.32
C VAL A 98 9.35 -1.36 -9.01
N PRO A 99 9.16 -0.39 -9.91
CA PRO A 99 7.95 -0.30 -10.73
C PRO A 99 7.86 -1.50 -11.66
N ILE A 100 6.71 -2.17 -11.70
CA ILE A 100 6.43 -3.33 -12.54
C ILE A 100 5.36 -3.05 -13.59
N ALA A 101 4.54 -2.01 -13.38
CA ALA A 101 3.57 -1.52 -14.35
C ALA A 101 3.27 -0.04 -14.09
N GLU A 102 3.17 0.75 -15.14
CA GLU A 102 2.94 2.20 -15.07
C GLU A 102 1.75 2.61 -15.93
N ASN A 103 1.28 3.87 -15.74
CA ASN A 103 0.12 4.42 -16.43
C ASN A 103 -1.19 3.64 -16.18
N LEU A 104 -1.24 2.93 -15.07
CA LEU A 104 -2.45 2.35 -14.50
C LEU A 104 -2.98 3.33 -13.44
N HIS A 105 -4.29 3.41 -13.26
CA HIS A 105 -4.90 4.25 -12.24
C HIS A 105 -5.58 3.41 -11.15
N PRO A 106 -4.81 2.63 -10.35
CA PRO A 106 -5.36 1.87 -9.25
C PRO A 106 -6.06 2.79 -8.23
N VAL A 107 -7.16 2.33 -7.68
CA VAL A 107 -7.92 3.09 -6.68
C VAL A 107 -8.03 2.38 -5.33
N THR A 108 -7.60 1.10 -5.29
CA THR A 108 -7.62 0.26 -4.08
C THR A 108 -6.42 -0.69 -4.08
N ASN A 109 -6.47 -1.69 -3.20
CA ASN A 109 -5.50 -2.78 -3.20
C ASN A 109 -5.42 -3.47 -4.57
N PRO A 110 -4.23 -3.85 -5.02
CA PRO A 110 -4.10 -4.89 -6.02
C PRO A 110 -4.62 -6.22 -5.45
N ALA A 111 -5.11 -7.10 -6.29
CA ALA A 111 -5.49 -8.46 -5.91
C ALA A 111 -4.59 -9.48 -6.60
N LEU A 112 -4.32 -10.61 -5.94
CA LEU A 112 -3.51 -11.68 -6.50
C LEU A 112 -4.35 -12.95 -6.60
N ASP A 113 -4.20 -13.67 -7.71
CA ASP A 113 -4.74 -15.01 -7.86
C ASP A 113 -3.79 -16.07 -7.24
N PRO A 114 -4.21 -17.35 -7.14
CA PRO A 114 -3.37 -18.42 -6.59
C PRO A 114 -2.07 -18.66 -7.37
N GLU A 115 -2.06 -18.34 -8.66
CA GLU A 115 -0.90 -18.46 -9.53
C GLU A 115 0.10 -17.29 -9.35
N GLY A 116 -0.27 -16.26 -8.58
CA GLY A 116 0.56 -15.08 -8.33
C GLY A 116 0.44 -13.97 -9.39
N ASN A 117 -0.55 -14.05 -10.29
CA ASN A 117 -0.84 -12.94 -11.17
C ASN A 117 -1.51 -11.80 -10.37
N ILE A 118 -1.20 -10.57 -10.76
CA ILE A 118 -1.68 -9.37 -10.10
C ILE A 118 -2.79 -8.75 -10.93
N TYR A 119 -3.88 -8.36 -10.28
CA TYR A 119 -5.00 -7.67 -10.92
C TYR A 119 -5.17 -6.30 -10.32
N VAL A 120 -5.32 -5.29 -11.17
CA VAL A 120 -5.52 -3.91 -10.76
C VAL A 120 -6.66 -3.28 -11.54
N THR A 121 -7.47 -2.50 -10.82
CA THR A 121 -8.54 -1.73 -11.43
C THR A 121 -7.99 -0.50 -12.13
N PHE A 122 -8.57 -0.16 -13.27
CA PHE A 122 -8.40 1.14 -13.91
C PHE A 122 -9.74 1.88 -13.85
N SER A 123 -9.84 2.85 -12.95
CA SER A 123 -11.10 3.54 -12.73
C SER A 123 -11.02 4.98 -13.23
N GLY A 124 -11.76 5.28 -14.29
CA GLY A 124 -11.97 6.64 -14.78
C GLY A 124 -12.78 7.51 -13.82
N SER A 125 -13.08 8.74 -14.21
CA SER A 125 -14.03 9.61 -13.51
C SER A 125 -15.39 8.93 -13.38
N ARG A 126 -16.21 9.34 -12.39
CA ARG A 126 -17.52 8.70 -12.18
C ARG A 126 -18.38 8.79 -13.43
N GLY A 127 -18.85 7.63 -13.90
CA GLY A 127 -19.62 7.50 -15.14
C GLY A 127 -18.79 7.56 -16.42
N GLN A 128 -17.48 7.65 -16.33
CA GLN A 128 -16.60 7.57 -17.48
C GLN A 128 -16.34 6.13 -17.86
N LYS A 129 -16.66 5.75 -19.09
CA LYS A 129 -16.29 4.48 -19.69
C LYS A 129 -14.79 4.52 -20.03
N VAL A 130 -14.05 3.49 -19.64
CA VAL A 130 -12.64 3.32 -19.96
C VAL A 130 -12.46 2.10 -20.87
N PRO A 131 -11.46 2.08 -21.78
CA PRO A 131 -11.26 0.96 -22.68
C PRO A 131 -10.96 -0.36 -21.98
N VAL A 132 -10.24 -0.29 -20.86
CA VAL A 132 -9.87 -1.43 -20.03
C VAL A 132 -10.19 -1.06 -18.57
N ALA A 133 -11.00 -1.88 -17.92
CA ALA A 133 -11.42 -1.69 -16.54
C ALA A 133 -10.51 -2.41 -15.54
N ILE A 134 -9.97 -3.56 -15.93
CA ILE A 134 -9.05 -4.35 -15.11
C ILE A 134 -7.89 -4.82 -15.98
N PHE A 135 -6.67 -4.60 -15.49
CA PHE A 135 -5.46 -5.16 -16.07
C PHE A 135 -5.00 -6.36 -15.26
N LYS A 136 -4.48 -7.38 -15.96
CA LYS A 136 -3.74 -8.49 -15.40
C LYS A 136 -2.25 -8.27 -15.66
N ILE A 137 -1.44 -8.41 -14.62
CA ILE A 137 0.02 -8.40 -14.66
C ILE A 137 0.46 -9.83 -14.33
N ASP A 138 1.04 -10.52 -15.29
CA ASP A 138 1.48 -11.90 -15.10
C ASP A 138 2.78 -12.00 -14.26
N THR A 139 3.18 -13.21 -13.89
CA THR A 139 4.36 -13.46 -13.05
C THR A 139 5.68 -13.03 -13.66
N ASN A 140 5.72 -12.72 -14.96
CA ASN A 140 6.85 -12.13 -15.67
C ASN A 140 6.70 -10.62 -15.85
N TYR A 141 5.72 -10.01 -15.18
CA TYR A 141 5.35 -8.59 -15.25
C TYR A 141 4.83 -8.14 -16.61
N GLY A 142 4.35 -9.05 -17.44
CA GLY A 142 3.63 -8.74 -18.67
C GLY A 142 2.24 -8.18 -18.36
N VAL A 143 1.97 -6.94 -18.79
CA VAL A 143 0.69 -6.25 -18.56
C VAL A 143 -0.27 -6.54 -19.71
N LYS A 144 -1.49 -7.01 -19.39
CA LYS A 144 -2.51 -7.35 -20.40
C LYS A 144 -3.88 -6.81 -19.97
N PRO A 145 -4.71 -6.32 -20.91
CA PRO A 145 -6.13 -6.10 -20.65
C PRO A 145 -6.80 -7.40 -20.19
N PHE A 146 -7.65 -7.32 -19.16
CA PHE A 146 -8.38 -8.49 -18.65
C PHE A 146 -9.88 -8.29 -18.70
N VAL A 147 -10.40 -7.19 -18.20
CA VAL A 147 -11.82 -6.84 -18.30
C VAL A 147 -11.96 -5.51 -19.02
N ALA A 148 -12.78 -5.49 -20.06
CA ALA A 148 -13.23 -4.28 -20.74
C ALA A 148 -14.66 -3.94 -20.29
N GLU A 149 -15.11 -2.74 -20.64
CA GLU A 149 -16.53 -2.31 -20.55
C GLU A 149 -17.16 -2.21 -19.16
N MET A 150 -16.45 -2.52 -18.08
CA MET A 150 -16.94 -2.28 -16.72
C MET A 150 -16.84 -0.80 -16.35
N MET A 151 -17.92 -0.26 -15.79
CA MET A 151 -17.94 1.13 -15.32
C MET A 151 -17.40 1.24 -13.90
N ASN A 152 -16.42 2.09 -13.72
CA ASN A 152 -15.84 2.43 -12.41
C ASN A 152 -15.60 1.24 -11.45
N PRO A 153 -14.83 0.22 -11.85
CA PRO A 153 -14.43 -0.85 -10.94
C PRO A 153 -13.67 -0.25 -9.75
N THR A 154 -13.87 -0.81 -8.57
CA THR A 154 -13.25 -0.26 -7.36
C THR A 154 -12.37 -1.29 -6.68
N SER A 155 -12.92 -2.38 -6.19
CA SER A 155 -12.16 -3.39 -5.44
C SER A 155 -12.30 -4.76 -6.08
N ILE A 156 -11.27 -5.59 -5.95
CA ILE A 156 -11.21 -6.96 -6.43
C ILE A 156 -11.00 -7.87 -5.23
N ALA A 157 -11.73 -8.98 -5.16
CA ALA A 157 -11.49 -10.05 -4.21
C ALA A 157 -11.64 -11.41 -4.91
N PHE A 158 -10.95 -12.41 -4.40
CA PHE A 158 -11.10 -13.80 -4.81
C PHE A 158 -11.76 -14.59 -3.70
N ASP A 159 -12.64 -15.52 -4.06
CA ASP A 159 -13.16 -16.51 -3.11
C ASP A 159 -12.17 -17.69 -2.96
N ARG A 160 -12.55 -18.67 -2.12
CA ARG A 160 -11.73 -19.86 -1.86
C ARG A 160 -11.46 -20.71 -3.10
N GLU A 161 -12.36 -20.69 -4.06
CA GLU A 161 -12.27 -21.42 -5.33
C GLU A 161 -11.43 -20.66 -6.37
N GLY A 162 -10.94 -19.45 -6.04
CA GLY A 162 -10.18 -18.59 -6.96
C GLY A 162 -11.05 -17.85 -7.95
N GLN A 163 -12.38 -17.77 -7.71
CA GLN A 163 -13.29 -16.99 -8.53
C GLN A 163 -13.15 -15.50 -8.20
N MET A 164 -13.01 -14.66 -9.20
CA MET A 164 -12.88 -13.22 -9.04
C MET A 164 -14.22 -12.53 -8.87
N TYR A 165 -14.25 -11.57 -7.93
CA TYR A 165 -15.37 -10.65 -7.70
C TYR A 165 -14.87 -9.20 -7.75
N VAL A 166 -15.68 -8.31 -8.33
CA VAL A 166 -15.33 -6.91 -8.53
C VAL A 166 -16.51 -6.01 -8.17
N SER A 167 -16.29 -5.03 -7.32
CA SER A 167 -17.30 -4.01 -7.02
C SER A 167 -17.26 -2.87 -8.03
N SER A 168 -18.43 -2.33 -8.35
CA SER A 168 -18.59 -1.14 -9.18
C SER A 168 -19.27 -0.03 -8.38
N ARG A 169 -18.58 1.10 -8.27
CA ARG A 169 -19.13 2.29 -7.59
C ARG A 169 -20.13 3.07 -8.44
N TYR A 170 -20.26 2.72 -9.73
CA TYR A 170 -21.18 3.40 -10.64
C TYR A 170 -22.61 2.91 -10.45
N ASP A 171 -22.81 1.62 -10.49
CA ASP A 171 -24.10 0.95 -10.44
C ASP A 171 -24.42 0.29 -9.09
N GLY A 172 -23.48 0.34 -8.13
CA GLY A 172 -23.69 -0.22 -6.80
C GLY A 172 -23.83 -1.74 -6.80
N ALA A 173 -23.12 -2.38 -7.71
CA ALA A 173 -23.17 -3.84 -7.89
C ALA A 173 -21.81 -4.50 -7.60
N VAL A 174 -21.85 -5.81 -7.35
CA VAL A 174 -20.70 -6.69 -7.41
C VAL A 174 -20.87 -7.66 -8.57
N TYR A 175 -19.83 -7.79 -9.37
CA TYR A 175 -19.78 -8.70 -10.50
C TYR A 175 -18.87 -9.88 -10.19
N ARG A 176 -19.27 -11.07 -10.62
CA ARG A 176 -18.40 -12.24 -10.73
C ARG A 176 -17.77 -12.24 -12.11
N VAL A 177 -16.45 -12.39 -12.17
CA VAL A 177 -15.68 -12.33 -13.41
C VAL A 177 -15.07 -13.69 -13.71
N ALA A 178 -15.43 -14.27 -14.85
CA ALA A 178 -14.89 -15.54 -15.31
C ALA A 178 -13.42 -15.40 -15.78
N PRO A 179 -12.65 -16.49 -15.90
CA PRO A 179 -11.25 -16.47 -16.36
C PRO A 179 -11.03 -15.86 -17.76
N ASN A 180 -12.07 -15.82 -18.58
CA ASN A 180 -12.04 -15.17 -19.91
C ASN A 180 -12.43 -13.68 -19.87
N GLY A 181 -12.64 -13.09 -18.67
CA GLY A 181 -13.06 -11.70 -18.49
C GLY A 181 -14.57 -11.44 -18.61
N THR A 182 -15.38 -12.47 -18.88
CA THR A 182 -16.86 -12.31 -18.92
C THR A 182 -17.41 -12.05 -17.53
N MET A 183 -18.32 -11.07 -17.43
CA MET A 183 -18.93 -10.63 -16.16
C MET A 183 -20.38 -11.10 -16.04
N THR A 184 -20.77 -11.46 -14.84
CA THR A 184 -22.17 -11.70 -14.45
C THR A 184 -22.45 -10.97 -13.14
N THR A 185 -23.62 -10.33 -13.02
CA THR A 185 -24.02 -9.67 -11.77
C THR A 185 -24.13 -10.72 -10.66
N TYR A 186 -23.45 -10.48 -9.53
CA TYR A 186 -23.51 -11.33 -8.35
C TYR A 186 -24.51 -10.79 -7.32
N ALA A 187 -24.43 -9.47 -7.05
CA ALA A 187 -25.35 -8.76 -6.18
C ALA A 187 -25.44 -7.29 -6.59
N GLU A 188 -26.55 -6.62 -6.30
CA GLU A 188 -26.80 -5.23 -6.64
C GLU A 188 -27.58 -4.50 -5.56
N GLY A 189 -27.78 -3.18 -5.71
CA GLY A 189 -28.58 -2.38 -4.77
C GLY A 189 -27.79 -1.84 -3.58
N MET A 190 -26.45 -1.83 -3.65
CA MET A 190 -25.56 -1.42 -2.55
C MET A 190 -25.08 0.03 -2.65
N GLY A 191 -25.83 0.92 -3.29
CA GLY A 191 -25.50 2.35 -3.36
C GLY A 191 -24.20 2.61 -4.12
N VAL A 192 -23.13 3.00 -3.44
CA VAL A 192 -21.79 3.23 -4.02
C VAL A 192 -20.84 2.15 -3.51
N ALA A 193 -20.95 0.95 -4.08
CA ALA A 193 -20.13 -0.21 -3.71
C ALA A 193 -18.64 0.06 -3.92
N THR A 194 -17.83 -0.14 -2.87
CA THR A 194 -16.40 0.17 -2.88
C THR A 194 -15.56 -1.05 -2.48
N GLY A 195 -14.95 -1.06 -1.29
CA GLY A 195 -14.15 -2.19 -0.84
C GLY A 195 -14.97 -3.47 -0.66
N ILE A 196 -14.36 -4.60 -1.02
CA ILE A 196 -14.95 -5.93 -0.81
C ILE A 196 -13.96 -6.88 -0.16
N ALA A 197 -14.45 -7.80 0.66
CA ALA A 197 -13.65 -8.87 1.28
C ALA A 197 -14.51 -10.08 1.61
N PHE A 198 -13.95 -11.29 1.49
CA PHE A 198 -14.58 -12.53 1.94
C PHE A 198 -14.21 -12.87 3.38
N ASP A 199 -15.17 -13.39 4.14
CA ASP A 199 -14.89 -14.07 5.41
C ASP A 199 -14.52 -15.55 5.17
N ARG A 200 -14.18 -16.27 6.25
CA ARG A 200 -13.84 -17.69 6.18
C ARG A 200 -15.02 -18.58 5.78
N GLU A 201 -16.25 -18.16 6.07
CA GLU A 201 -17.48 -18.84 5.68
C GLU A 201 -17.88 -18.54 4.24
N GLN A 202 -17.07 -17.76 3.49
CA GLN A 202 -17.32 -17.36 2.11
C GLN A 202 -18.53 -16.44 1.93
N ASN A 203 -18.87 -15.65 2.96
CA ASN A 203 -19.74 -14.51 2.77
C ASN A 203 -18.93 -13.34 2.26
N LEU A 204 -19.48 -12.55 1.34
CA LEU A 204 -18.85 -11.37 0.81
C LEU A 204 -19.32 -10.12 1.57
N TYR A 205 -18.39 -9.32 2.02
CA TYR A 205 -18.67 -8.02 2.64
C TYR A 205 -18.37 -6.89 1.68
N VAL A 206 -19.26 -5.90 1.64
CA VAL A 206 -19.18 -4.77 0.70
C VAL A 206 -19.36 -3.47 1.48
N GLY A 207 -18.39 -2.57 1.38
CA GLY A 207 -18.49 -1.22 1.92
C GLY A 207 -19.19 -0.29 0.94
N ASP A 208 -20.29 0.32 1.34
CA ASP A 208 -20.92 1.42 0.63
C ASP A 208 -20.41 2.75 1.19
N ARG A 209 -20.01 3.62 0.31
CA ARG A 209 -19.46 4.95 0.64
C ARG A 209 -20.38 5.80 1.54
N SER A 210 -21.70 5.56 1.53
CA SER A 210 -22.66 6.25 2.40
C SER A 210 -22.55 5.88 3.88
N GLY A 211 -21.76 4.85 4.23
CA GLY A 211 -21.52 4.42 5.61
C GLY A 211 -22.04 3.03 5.92
N THR A 212 -22.64 2.34 4.97
CA THR A 212 -23.14 0.98 5.19
C THR A 212 -22.10 -0.07 4.82
N VAL A 213 -21.92 -1.08 5.67
CA VAL A 213 -21.24 -2.32 5.33
C VAL A 213 -22.30 -3.40 5.14
N PHE A 214 -22.41 -3.92 3.94
CA PHE A 214 -23.30 -5.04 3.62
C PHE A 214 -22.59 -6.37 3.78
N LYS A 215 -23.34 -7.41 4.16
CA LYS A 215 -22.95 -8.83 4.09
C LYS A 215 -23.81 -9.50 3.05
N ILE A 216 -23.18 -10.16 2.09
CA ILE A 216 -23.84 -10.99 1.08
C ILE A 216 -23.54 -12.44 1.44
N ALA A 217 -24.57 -13.16 1.84
CA ALA A 217 -24.45 -14.57 2.18
C ALA A 217 -24.20 -15.43 0.92
N ARG A 218 -23.79 -16.69 1.10
CA ARG A 218 -23.51 -17.62 -0.02
C ARG A 218 -24.72 -17.87 -0.93
N ASP A 219 -25.93 -17.74 -0.40
CA ASP A 219 -27.18 -17.81 -1.15
C ASP A 219 -27.57 -16.47 -1.83
N GLN A 220 -26.64 -15.49 -1.81
CA GLN A 220 -26.79 -14.16 -2.37
C GLN A 220 -27.81 -13.25 -1.65
N GLN A 221 -28.29 -13.63 -0.46
CA GLN A 221 -29.06 -12.71 0.35
C GLN A 221 -28.19 -11.58 0.88
N VAL A 222 -28.68 -10.33 0.77
CA VAL A 222 -27.96 -9.12 1.18
C VAL A 222 -28.52 -8.60 2.49
N PHE A 223 -27.62 -8.38 3.47
CA PHE A 223 -27.95 -7.85 4.79
C PHE A 223 -27.14 -6.60 5.10
N VAL A 224 -27.70 -5.68 5.85
CA VAL A 224 -26.91 -4.62 6.51
C VAL A 224 -26.17 -5.27 7.68
N PHE A 225 -24.84 -5.22 7.63
CA PHE A 225 -23.98 -5.80 8.66
C PHE A 225 -23.57 -4.78 9.72
N ALA A 226 -23.16 -3.58 9.29
CA ALA A 226 -22.75 -2.51 10.18
C ALA A 226 -22.97 -1.14 9.53
N THR A 227 -22.95 -0.09 10.35
CA THR A 227 -23.03 1.30 9.89
C THR A 227 -21.86 2.10 10.46
N LEU A 228 -21.21 2.88 9.60
CA LEU A 228 -20.06 3.73 9.88
C LEU A 228 -20.36 5.18 9.50
N GLU A 229 -19.43 6.09 9.83
CA GLU A 229 -19.43 7.45 9.28
C GLU A 229 -19.20 7.40 7.75
N PRO A 230 -19.94 8.18 6.93
CA PRO A 230 -19.73 8.21 5.49
C PRO A 230 -18.30 8.55 5.09
N SER A 231 -17.77 7.88 4.07
CA SER A 231 -16.45 8.15 3.53
C SER A 231 -16.51 9.15 2.36
N VAL A 232 -15.52 10.03 2.25
CA VAL A 232 -15.36 10.92 1.09
C VAL A 232 -14.75 10.22 -0.12
N SER A 233 -14.26 8.98 0.06
CA SER A 233 -13.66 8.15 -0.98
C SER A 233 -14.16 6.71 -0.84
N ALA A 234 -13.40 5.71 -1.28
CA ALA A 234 -13.72 4.31 -1.09
C ALA A 234 -13.53 3.87 0.37
N TYR A 235 -14.38 2.97 0.87
CA TYR A 235 -14.02 2.09 1.97
C TYR A 235 -13.09 0.99 1.46
N HIS A 236 -12.20 0.56 2.34
CA HIS A 236 -11.35 -0.60 2.12
C HIS A 236 -11.54 -1.58 3.29
N LEU A 237 -11.62 -2.84 2.98
CA LEU A 237 -11.99 -3.91 3.91
C LEU A 237 -10.91 -4.99 3.93
N ALA A 238 -10.61 -5.51 5.11
CA ALA A 238 -9.79 -6.70 5.29
C ALA A 238 -10.19 -7.45 6.56
N PHE A 239 -10.25 -8.77 6.49
CA PHE A 239 -10.41 -9.62 7.66
C PHE A 239 -9.08 -9.85 8.36
N SER A 240 -9.10 -9.80 9.69
CA SER A 240 -7.98 -10.19 10.53
C SER A 240 -7.87 -11.71 10.64
N PRO A 241 -6.73 -12.24 11.14
CA PRO A 241 -6.61 -13.67 11.46
C PRO A 241 -7.63 -14.16 12.49
N SER A 242 -8.20 -13.26 13.31
CA SER A 242 -9.25 -13.60 14.30
C SER A 242 -10.67 -13.60 13.72
N GLY A 243 -10.86 -13.17 12.47
CA GLY A 243 -12.18 -13.10 11.82
C GLY A 243 -12.93 -11.78 12.05
N ASP A 244 -12.29 -10.77 12.67
CA ASP A 244 -12.85 -9.43 12.76
C ASP A 244 -12.63 -8.69 11.43
N LEU A 245 -13.61 -7.90 11.01
CA LEU A 245 -13.50 -7.06 9.82
C LEU A 245 -12.91 -5.69 10.19
N TYR A 246 -11.84 -5.30 9.51
CA TYR A 246 -11.26 -3.98 9.64
C TYR A 246 -11.62 -3.12 8.43
N VAL A 247 -11.98 -1.88 8.71
CA VAL A 247 -12.45 -0.94 7.69
C VAL A 247 -11.67 0.37 7.80
N THR A 248 -11.16 0.83 6.65
CA THR A 248 -10.60 2.16 6.49
C THR A 248 -11.41 2.92 5.44
N GLY A 249 -11.42 4.23 5.55
CA GLY A 249 -12.05 5.11 4.58
C GLY A 249 -11.80 6.55 5.01
N PRO A 250 -11.25 7.41 4.12
CA PRO A 250 -11.01 8.80 4.47
C PRO A 250 -12.34 9.54 4.65
N THR A 251 -12.40 10.35 5.69
CA THR A 251 -13.50 11.27 5.99
C THR A 251 -13.07 12.71 5.67
N THR A 252 -13.86 13.68 6.10
CA THR A 252 -13.45 15.10 6.07
C THR A 252 -12.47 15.46 7.18
N SER A 253 -12.19 14.54 8.09
CA SER A 253 -11.22 14.71 9.17
C SER A 253 -9.78 14.63 8.67
N SER A 254 -8.87 15.29 9.37
CA SER A 254 -7.42 15.13 9.18
C SER A 254 -6.86 13.95 10.00
N PHE A 255 -7.67 13.36 10.88
CA PHE A 255 -7.31 12.26 11.79
C PHE A 255 -8.35 11.15 11.67
N ASP A 256 -8.28 10.43 10.57
CA ASP A 256 -9.18 9.34 10.28
C ASP A 256 -8.94 8.13 11.18
N SER A 257 -9.99 7.33 11.30
CA SER A 257 -10.00 6.12 12.12
C SER A 257 -9.83 4.86 11.28
N VAL A 258 -9.31 3.82 11.92
CA VAL A 258 -9.45 2.43 11.51
C VAL A 258 -10.52 1.82 12.39
N HIS A 259 -11.59 1.34 11.78
CA HIS A 259 -12.68 0.68 12.50
C HIS A 259 -12.47 -0.84 12.51
N LYS A 260 -12.81 -1.45 13.62
CA LYS A 260 -12.91 -2.89 13.79
C LYS A 260 -14.37 -3.25 14.01
N ILE A 261 -14.86 -4.23 13.27
CA ILE A 261 -16.23 -4.75 13.35
C ILE A 261 -16.15 -6.22 13.74
N ASP A 262 -16.73 -6.58 14.85
CA ASP A 262 -16.76 -7.96 15.30
C ASP A 262 -17.73 -8.83 14.46
N PRO A 263 -17.74 -10.17 14.60
CA PRO A 263 -18.63 -11.04 13.84
C PRO A 263 -20.13 -10.79 14.07
N HIS A 264 -20.50 -10.02 15.10
CA HIS A 264 -21.89 -9.65 15.41
C HIS A 264 -22.26 -8.27 14.84
N GLY A 265 -21.34 -7.60 14.13
CA GLY A 265 -21.57 -6.27 13.53
C GLY A 265 -21.32 -5.10 14.48
N THR A 266 -20.74 -5.34 15.68
CA THR A 266 -20.40 -4.27 16.63
C THR A 266 -19.17 -3.51 16.17
N VAL A 267 -19.34 -2.20 15.96
CA VAL A 267 -18.26 -1.32 15.49
C VAL A 267 -17.50 -0.73 16.67
N THR A 268 -16.20 -0.81 16.61
CA THR A 268 -15.28 -0.15 17.56
C THR A 268 -14.18 0.59 16.80
N THR A 269 -13.63 1.65 17.38
CA THR A 269 -12.44 2.30 16.84
C THR A 269 -11.20 1.56 17.30
N PHE A 270 -10.47 0.96 16.36
CA PHE A 270 -9.21 0.26 16.65
C PHE A 270 -8.04 1.24 16.78
N PHE A 271 -7.95 2.21 15.86
CA PHE A 271 -6.90 3.23 15.86
C PHE A 271 -7.46 4.54 15.31
N ARG A 272 -6.92 5.67 15.78
CA ARG A 272 -7.24 7.00 15.27
C ARG A 272 -5.98 7.83 15.12
N GLY A 273 -5.89 8.63 14.06
CA GLY A 273 -4.77 9.54 13.83
C GLY A 273 -4.04 9.32 12.51
N LEU A 274 -4.64 8.54 11.59
CA LEU A 274 -4.12 8.40 10.23
C LEU A 274 -4.65 9.53 9.32
N GLY A 275 -3.83 9.98 8.40
CA GLY A 275 -4.28 10.86 7.32
C GLY A 275 -4.63 10.04 6.08
N ARG A 276 -5.90 10.14 5.63
CA ARG A 276 -6.42 9.49 4.42
C ARG A 276 -6.06 8.00 4.33
N PRO A 277 -6.46 7.17 5.31
CA PRO A 277 -6.23 5.74 5.24
C PRO A 277 -7.01 5.14 4.06
N GLN A 278 -6.35 4.28 3.32
CA GLN A 278 -6.89 3.61 2.13
C GLN A 278 -6.69 2.10 2.25
N GLY A 279 -6.19 1.44 1.19
CA GLY A 279 -6.02 0.00 1.15
C GLY A 279 -5.25 -0.56 2.33
N LEU A 280 -5.67 -1.73 2.80
CA LEU A 280 -5.13 -2.38 4.00
C LEU A 280 -5.00 -3.89 3.79
N ALA A 281 -4.05 -4.49 4.50
CA ALA A 281 -3.82 -5.93 4.50
C ALA A 281 -3.18 -6.38 5.83
N PHE A 282 -3.45 -7.63 6.23
CA PHE A 282 -2.86 -8.23 7.43
C PHE A 282 -1.68 -9.15 7.10
N ASP A 283 -0.72 -9.22 8.02
CA ASP A 283 0.25 -10.31 8.06
C ASP A 283 -0.24 -11.47 8.95
N VAL A 284 0.45 -12.62 8.90
CA VAL A 284 0.13 -13.79 9.71
C VAL A 284 0.30 -13.57 11.22
N ALA A 285 1.04 -12.55 11.63
CA ALA A 285 1.21 -12.18 13.03
C ALA A 285 0.10 -11.25 13.55
N GLY A 286 -0.87 -10.88 12.69
CA GLY A 286 -1.99 -10.00 13.02
C GLY A 286 -1.64 -8.51 13.00
N ASN A 287 -0.50 -8.13 12.44
CA ASN A 287 -0.24 -6.71 12.21
C ASN A 287 -1.02 -6.24 10.97
N LEU A 288 -1.57 -5.05 11.06
CA LEU A 288 -2.32 -4.40 9.99
C LEU A 288 -1.44 -3.36 9.28
N TYR A 289 -1.36 -3.45 7.96
CA TYR A 289 -0.62 -2.52 7.11
C TYR A 289 -1.59 -1.70 6.28
N ILE A 290 -1.42 -0.38 6.25
CA ILE A 290 -2.38 0.55 5.65
C ILE A 290 -1.64 1.58 4.81
N ALA A 291 -2.10 1.83 3.59
CA ALA A 291 -1.67 2.96 2.79
C ALA A 291 -2.27 4.25 3.39
N ALA A 292 -1.43 5.04 4.09
CA ALA A 292 -1.89 6.20 4.87
C ALA A 292 -0.76 7.21 5.12
N SER A 293 -1.13 8.32 5.77
CA SER A 293 -0.14 9.21 6.40
C SER A 293 -0.13 8.98 7.91
N LEU A 294 1.07 8.96 8.49
CA LEU A 294 1.29 8.98 9.93
C LEU A 294 2.15 10.20 10.28
N SER A 295 1.63 11.10 11.13
CA SER A 295 2.34 12.34 11.52
C SER A 295 2.84 13.14 10.32
N GLY A 296 2.01 13.26 9.27
CA GLY A 296 2.32 14.00 8.04
C GLY A 296 3.22 13.27 7.03
N LYS A 297 3.75 12.09 7.35
CA LYS A 297 4.58 11.29 6.46
C LYS A 297 3.73 10.23 5.77
N ARG A 298 3.83 10.13 4.44
CA ARG A 298 3.04 9.21 3.62
C ARG A 298 3.78 7.91 3.34
N GLY A 299 3.00 6.80 3.34
CA GLY A 299 3.56 5.50 3.04
C GLY A 299 2.65 4.34 3.43
N ILE A 300 3.26 3.21 3.77
CA ILE A 300 2.58 2.10 4.43
C ILE A 300 2.83 2.20 5.93
N VAL A 301 1.75 2.34 6.67
CA VAL A 301 1.75 2.39 8.14
C VAL A 301 1.39 1.00 8.66
N LYS A 302 2.21 0.47 9.55
CA LYS A 302 1.94 -0.74 10.31
C LYS A 302 1.28 -0.38 11.63
N LEU A 303 0.18 -1.05 11.94
CA LEU A 303 -0.46 -1.06 13.25
C LEU A 303 -0.31 -2.46 13.85
N THR A 304 0.29 -2.53 15.04
CA THR A 304 0.38 -3.79 15.79
C THR A 304 -0.95 -4.10 16.49
N PRO A 305 -1.20 -5.35 16.90
CA PRO A 305 -2.43 -5.70 17.63
C PRO A 305 -2.66 -4.90 18.92
N ASP A 306 -1.59 -4.39 19.56
CA ASP A 306 -1.64 -3.52 20.72
C ASP A 306 -1.78 -2.02 20.36
N GLY A 307 -2.03 -1.69 19.09
CA GLY A 307 -2.32 -0.33 18.61
C GLY A 307 -1.12 0.59 18.43
N LYS A 308 0.12 0.06 18.41
CA LYS A 308 1.30 0.88 18.07
C LYS A 308 1.39 1.09 16.55
N ALA A 309 1.69 2.33 16.16
CA ALA A 309 1.78 2.76 14.77
C ALA A 309 3.22 3.09 14.37
N ASN A 310 3.69 2.56 13.24
CA ASN A 310 4.98 2.88 12.65
C ASN A 310 4.84 3.04 11.13
N LEU A 311 5.58 3.99 10.54
CA LEU A 311 5.74 4.07 9.10
C LEU A 311 6.82 3.08 8.67
N GLU A 312 6.44 2.06 7.89
CA GLU A 312 7.35 0.99 7.46
C GLU A 312 7.90 1.21 6.05
N VAL A 313 7.10 1.79 5.16
CA VAL A 313 7.51 2.12 3.80
C VAL A 313 7.24 3.59 3.54
N ALA A 314 8.23 4.36 3.11
CA ALA A 314 8.04 5.73 2.66
C ALA A 314 7.61 5.76 1.18
N GLY A 315 6.53 6.47 0.86
CA GLY A 315 6.06 6.58 -0.53
C GLY A 315 4.92 7.56 -0.70
N GLN A 316 4.91 8.26 -1.83
CA GLN A 316 3.83 9.17 -2.19
C GLN A 316 2.79 8.44 -3.05
N GLY A 317 1.53 8.89 -2.99
CA GLY A 317 0.47 8.41 -3.86
C GLY A 317 0.03 6.95 -3.63
N LEU A 318 0.50 6.28 -2.57
CA LEU A 318 0.07 4.93 -2.24
C LEU A 318 -1.43 4.89 -1.97
N VAL A 319 -2.12 3.93 -2.62
CA VAL A 319 -3.56 3.69 -2.49
C VAL A 319 -3.87 2.29 -1.96
N GLY A 320 -2.92 1.36 -2.03
CA GLY A 320 -3.13 0.00 -1.56
C GLY A 320 -1.89 -0.87 -1.59
N LEU A 321 -2.04 -2.06 -1.03
CA LEU A 321 -1.01 -3.09 -0.98
C LEU A 321 -1.65 -4.48 -0.99
N ALA A 322 -0.87 -5.46 -1.44
CA ALA A 322 -1.18 -6.88 -1.26
C ALA A 322 0.12 -7.65 -1.00
N PHE A 323 0.10 -8.52 0.00
CA PHE A 323 1.23 -9.42 0.23
C PHE A 323 1.26 -10.48 -0.87
N ALA A 324 2.45 -10.72 -1.40
CA ALA A 324 2.68 -11.68 -2.47
C ALA A 324 3.51 -12.88 -1.97
N PRO A 325 3.48 -14.02 -2.66
CA PRO A 325 4.37 -15.13 -2.39
C PRO A 325 5.84 -14.70 -2.36
N GLY A 326 6.70 -15.46 -1.67
CA GLY A 326 8.13 -15.17 -1.61
C GLY A 326 8.51 -14.01 -0.68
N ARG A 327 7.65 -13.67 0.29
CA ARG A 327 7.88 -12.59 1.27
C ARG A 327 8.12 -11.24 0.60
N SER A 328 7.22 -10.89 -0.29
CA SER A 328 7.20 -9.63 -1.01
C SER A 328 5.84 -8.95 -0.89
N VAL A 329 5.76 -7.70 -1.30
CA VAL A 329 4.53 -6.93 -1.33
C VAL A 329 4.38 -6.24 -2.68
N ILE A 330 3.18 -6.23 -3.19
CA ILE A 330 2.76 -5.44 -4.33
C ILE A 330 2.13 -4.16 -3.79
N LEU A 331 2.67 -3.04 -4.20
CA LEU A 331 2.22 -1.70 -3.78
C LEU A 331 1.57 -1.00 -4.97
N ALA A 332 0.36 -0.51 -4.78
CA ALA A 332 -0.34 0.31 -5.77
C ALA A 332 -0.24 1.78 -5.40
N THR A 333 0.18 2.60 -6.34
CA THR A 333 0.08 4.06 -6.28
C THR A 333 -1.03 4.53 -7.22
N THR A 334 -1.34 5.83 -7.22
CA THR A 334 -2.34 6.41 -8.13
C THR A 334 -1.98 6.29 -9.61
N ASN A 335 -0.78 5.83 -9.97
CA ASN A 335 -0.32 5.76 -11.37
C ASN A 335 0.39 4.45 -11.73
N ALA A 336 0.89 3.71 -10.75
CA ALA A 336 1.78 2.58 -11.00
C ALA A 336 1.61 1.46 -9.98
N VAL A 337 2.10 0.29 -10.33
CA VAL A 337 2.23 -0.88 -9.45
C VAL A 337 3.71 -1.17 -9.26
N HIS A 338 4.10 -1.43 -8.02
CA HIS A 338 5.48 -1.68 -7.64
C HIS A 338 5.62 -3.02 -6.91
N HIS A 339 6.74 -3.67 -7.10
CA HIS A 339 7.17 -4.82 -6.31
C HIS A 339 8.21 -4.38 -5.29
N LEU A 340 8.05 -4.82 -4.04
CA LEU A 340 9.03 -4.58 -2.96
C LEU A 340 9.33 -5.90 -2.24
N SER A 341 10.59 -6.29 -2.21
CA SER A 341 11.05 -7.38 -1.35
C SER A 341 10.93 -6.96 0.11
N TRP A 342 10.09 -7.66 0.86
CA TRP A 342 9.83 -7.33 2.26
C TRP A 342 9.66 -8.64 3.04
N ASN A 343 10.55 -8.92 3.96
CA ASN A 343 10.59 -10.19 4.68
C ASN A 343 9.40 -10.36 5.66
N ILE A 344 8.16 -10.22 5.13
CA ILE A 344 6.90 -10.38 5.85
C ILE A 344 6.07 -11.43 5.12
N GLN A 345 5.40 -12.27 5.89
CA GLN A 345 4.41 -13.21 5.39
C GLN A 345 3.01 -12.61 5.60
N GLY A 346 2.32 -12.30 4.51
CA GLY A 346 0.93 -11.91 4.53
C GLY A 346 0.00 -13.07 4.90
N LEU A 347 -1.25 -12.75 5.22
CA LEU A 347 -2.31 -13.79 5.29
C LEU A 347 -2.40 -14.52 3.96
N PRO A 348 -2.87 -15.78 3.96
CA PRO A 348 -3.18 -16.49 2.71
C PRO A 348 -4.02 -15.63 1.77
N LEU A 349 -3.73 -15.70 0.47
CA LEU A 349 -4.45 -14.92 -0.54
C LEU A 349 -5.91 -15.31 -0.64
N LEU A 350 -6.22 -16.55 -0.33
CA LEU A 350 -7.57 -17.08 -0.28
C LEU A 350 -7.93 -17.39 1.19
N PRO A 351 -9.14 -17.10 1.63
CA PRO A 351 -9.62 -17.49 2.97
C PRO A 351 -9.63 -19.02 3.11
N GLU A 352 -8.96 -19.54 4.14
CA GLU A 352 -8.94 -20.98 4.47
C GLU A 352 -10.27 -21.42 5.09
#